data_ad98d06cf3f8f0dbe0aff926ce9ab8fa
#
_entry.id   ad98d06cf3f8f0dbe0aff926ce9ab8fa
#
_cell.length_a   1.000
_cell.length_b   1.000
_cell.length_c   1.000
_cell.angle_alpha   90.00
_cell.angle_beta   90.00
_cell.angle_gamma   90.00
#
_symmetry.space_group_name_H-M   'P 1'
#
loop_
_entity.id
_entity.type
_entity.pdbx_description
1 polymer ?
#
loop_
_entity_poly.entity_id
_entity_poly.type
_entity_poly.pdbx_seq_one_letter_code
_entity_poly.pdbx_strand_id
1 'polypeptide(L)'
;LSLLIELINKLNISNKNNYQGEKMPIYNLGKKEPQLPSEGSYWVAPDAHVIGNVILGQDVGIWFGSVLRGDNDLIKIGNETNIQENTIIHVDPNTPVTIGNNCTIGHNAIIHGCTIGNNSLVGMGATILNNAKIGNNCLVGAGALVTENKEFPDGMLIIGSPAKAVRELSPEMIKDMTRSSKHYVDNFKKFIKELEEIK
;
A
#
# COMPACT_ATOMS: atom_id res chain seq x y z
N LEU A 1 -18.78 -45.42 8.16
CA LEU A 1 -18.07 -44.33 8.84
C LEU A 1 -17.07 -43.62 7.90
N SER A 2 -16.30 -44.37 7.10
CA SER A 2 -15.32 -43.85 6.13
C SER A 2 -15.97 -42.97 5.05
N LEU A 3 -17.08 -43.38 4.45
CA LEU A 3 -17.84 -42.61 3.45
C LEU A 3 -18.43 -41.31 4.03
N LEU A 4 -18.82 -41.30 5.29
CA LEU A 4 -19.36 -40.11 5.97
C LEU A 4 -18.28 -39.09 6.23
N ILE A 5 -17.07 -39.53 6.59
CA ILE A 5 -15.89 -38.66 6.79
C ILE A 5 -15.44 -38.07 5.46
N GLU A 6 -15.50 -38.84 4.37
CA GLU A 6 -15.16 -38.36 3.03
C GLU A 6 -16.20 -37.34 2.50
N LEU A 7 -17.49 -37.54 2.83
CA LEU A 7 -18.55 -36.58 2.51
C LEU A 7 -18.41 -35.29 3.33
N ILE A 8 -18.08 -35.39 4.63
CA ILE A 8 -17.86 -34.23 5.50
C ILE A 8 -16.62 -33.44 5.04
N ASN A 9 -15.56 -34.13 4.63
CA ASN A 9 -14.39 -33.50 4.06
C ASN A 9 -14.68 -32.82 2.71
N LYS A 10 -15.51 -33.42 1.85
CA LYS A 10 -16.00 -32.79 0.61
C LYS A 10 -16.93 -31.62 0.89
N LEU A 11 -17.76 -31.66 1.92
CA LEU A 11 -18.65 -30.56 2.32
C LEU A 11 -17.91 -29.42 3.03
N ASN A 12 -16.86 -29.72 3.80
CA ASN A 12 -15.98 -28.70 4.41
C ASN A 12 -15.04 -28.04 3.39
N ILE A 13 -14.81 -28.65 2.23
CA ILE A 13 -14.08 -28.04 1.12
C ILE A 13 -14.95 -27.00 0.37
N SER A 14 -16.30 -27.06 0.50
CA SER A 14 -17.22 -26.13 -0.16
C SER A 14 -17.48 -24.82 0.60
N ASN A 15 -16.89 -24.63 1.80
CA ASN A 15 -16.98 -23.39 2.56
C ASN A 15 -15.65 -22.59 2.57
N LYS A 16 -14.80 -22.81 1.58
CA LYS A 16 -13.68 -21.92 1.31
C LYS A 16 -14.20 -20.71 0.52
N ASN A 17 -14.12 -19.56 1.16
CA ASN A 17 -14.30 -18.21 0.64
C ASN A 17 -14.42 -18.12 -0.88
N ASN A 18 -15.54 -17.60 -1.38
CA ASN A 18 -15.85 -17.41 -2.80
C ASN A 18 -14.88 -16.48 -3.58
N TYR A 19 -13.77 -16.11 -2.99
CA TYR A 19 -12.64 -15.45 -3.65
C TYR A 19 -11.68 -16.46 -4.32
N GLN A 20 -12.14 -17.73 -4.53
CA GLN A 20 -11.37 -18.78 -5.21
C GLN A 20 -11.51 -18.66 -6.74
N GLY A 21 -10.78 -17.72 -7.33
CA GLY A 21 -10.70 -17.66 -8.79
C GLY A 21 -9.64 -16.71 -9.34
N GLU A 22 -9.43 -15.58 -8.73
CA GLU A 22 -8.46 -14.62 -9.22
C GLU A 22 -7.20 -14.63 -8.35
N LYS A 23 -6.12 -15.13 -8.94
CA LYS A 23 -4.80 -15.16 -8.34
C LYS A 23 -4.33 -13.71 -8.17
N MET A 24 -4.13 -13.26 -6.92
CA MET A 24 -3.48 -11.97 -6.66
C MET A 24 -2.21 -11.86 -7.51
N PRO A 25 -2.02 -10.79 -8.31
CA PRO A 25 -0.90 -10.66 -9.23
C PRO A 25 0.40 -10.34 -8.51
N ILE A 26 0.95 -11.33 -7.83
CA ILE A 26 2.18 -11.25 -7.04
C ILE A 26 3.24 -12.11 -7.73
N TYR A 27 4.40 -11.52 -8.05
CA TYR A 27 5.39 -12.13 -8.90
C TYR A 27 6.79 -12.13 -8.29
N ASN A 28 7.44 -13.26 -8.36
CA ASN A 28 8.89 -13.35 -8.19
C ASN A 28 9.60 -12.76 -9.44
N LEU A 29 10.74 -12.12 -9.22
CA LEU A 29 11.62 -11.68 -10.29
C LEU A 29 13.01 -12.27 -10.09
N GLY A 30 13.28 -13.38 -10.74
CA GLY A 30 14.49 -14.18 -10.50
C GLY A 30 14.52 -14.68 -9.04
N LYS A 31 15.52 -14.25 -8.27
CA LYS A 31 15.69 -14.60 -6.85
C LYS A 31 15.01 -13.60 -5.89
N LYS A 32 14.38 -12.56 -6.41
CA LYS A 32 13.68 -11.56 -5.61
C LYS A 32 12.23 -11.99 -5.45
N GLU A 33 11.84 -12.26 -4.20
CA GLU A 33 10.51 -12.77 -3.84
C GLU A 33 9.81 -11.80 -2.91
N PRO A 34 8.54 -11.46 -3.15
CA PRO A 34 7.75 -10.68 -2.20
C PRO A 34 7.59 -11.40 -0.86
N GLN A 35 7.82 -10.67 0.23
CA GLN A 35 7.57 -11.14 1.59
C GLN A 35 6.23 -10.61 2.04
N LEU A 36 5.31 -11.53 2.35
CA LEU A 36 3.92 -11.23 2.63
C LEU A 36 3.59 -11.66 4.07
N PRO A 37 2.67 -10.96 4.75
CA PRO A 37 2.14 -11.44 6.02
C PRO A 37 1.25 -12.67 5.83
N SER A 38 0.65 -13.18 6.92
CA SER A 38 -0.27 -14.32 6.85
C SER A 38 -1.46 -14.03 5.92
N GLU A 39 -1.95 -15.06 5.24
CA GLU A 39 -3.12 -14.98 4.37
C GLU A 39 -4.32 -14.37 5.12
N GLY A 40 -5.02 -13.44 4.46
CA GLY A 40 -6.16 -12.68 5.03
C GLY A 40 -5.76 -11.43 5.80
N SER A 41 -4.47 -11.20 6.07
CA SER A 41 -3.97 -9.97 6.67
C SER A 41 -3.30 -9.02 5.67
N TYR A 42 -3.61 -9.15 4.41
CA TYR A 42 -3.31 -8.21 3.33
C TYR A 42 -4.26 -8.45 2.17
N TRP A 43 -4.34 -7.51 1.26
CA TRP A 43 -5.11 -7.65 0.03
C TRP A 43 -4.42 -6.96 -1.13
N VAL A 44 -4.38 -7.64 -2.27
CA VAL A 44 -3.91 -7.10 -3.56
C VAL A 44 -5.05 -7.26 -4.54
N ALA A 45 -5.52 -6.14 -5.11
CA ALA A 45 -6.61 -6.14 -6.09
C ALA A 45 -6.25 -7.00 -7.31
N PRO A 46 -7.24 -7.59 -8.01
CA PRO A 46 -7.02 -8.52 -9.12
C PRO A 46 -6.15 -7.99 -10.26
N ASP A 47 -6.13 -6.67 -10.48
CA ASP A 47 -5.37 -5.99 -11.52
C ASP A 47 -4.21 -5.13 -10.98
N ALA A 48 -3.96 -5.17 -9.67
CA ALA A 48 -2.77 -4.57 -9.09
C ALA A 48 -1.58 -5.55 -9.17
N HIS A 49 -0.35 -5.04 -9.20
CA HIS A 49 0.83 -5.88 -9.38
C HIS A 49 1.88 -5.65 -8.29
N VAL A 50 2.34 -6.72 -7.64
CA VAL A 50 3.43 -6.71 -6.67
C VAL A 50 4.56 -7.57 -7.22
N ILE A 51 5.73 -6.98 -7.51
CA ILE A 51 6.78 -7.62 -8.30
C ILE A 51 8.13 -7.52 -7.58
N GLY A 52 8.80 -8.65 -7.36
CA GLY A 52 10.19 -8.73 -6.94
C GLY A 52 10.41 -8.43 -5.44
N ASN A 53 11.39 -7.61 -5.10
CA ASN A 53 11.81 -7.35 -3.72
C ASN A 53 10.84 -6.39 -3.00
N VAL A 54 9.69 -6.89 -2.59
CA VAL A 54 8.64 -6.13 -1.90
C VAL A 54 8.33 -6.80 -0.56
N ILE A 55 8.27 -6.01 0.52
CA ILE A 55 7.82 -6.46 1.85
C ILE A 55 6.52 -5.75 2.18
N LEU A 56 5.45 -6.49 2.41
CA LEU A 56 4.17 -5.96 2.89
C LEU A 56 4.02 -6.26 4.38
N GLY A 57 3.58 -5.26 5.14
CA GLY A 57 3.18 -5.41 6.54
C GLY A 57 1.77 -5.98 6.71
N GLN A 58 1.35 -6.12 7.96
CA GLN A 58 0.01 -6.57 8.34
C GLN A 58 -1.04 -5.53 7.91
N ASP A 59 -2.20 -6.00 7.48
CA ASP A 59 -3.34 -5.19 7.10
C ASP A 59 -3.04 -4.14 5.99
N VAL A 60 -2.14 -4.48 5.07
CA VAL A 60 -1.85 -3.67 3.87
C VAL A 60 -2.87 -3.96 2.78
N GLY A 61 -3.41 -2.90 2.17
CA GLY A 61 -4.27 -2.97 0.98
C GLY A 61 -3.61 -2.34 -0.25
N ILE A 62 -3.47 -3.11 -1.34
CA ILE A 62 -2.99 -2.63 -2.65
C ILE A 62 -4.18 -2.60 -3.60
N TRP A 63 -4.59 -1.40 -3.98
CA TRP A 63 -5.83 -1.16 -4.71
C TRP A 63 -5.65 -1.24 -6.23
N PHE A 64 -6.75 -1.24 -6.95
CA PHE A 64 -6.84 -1.53 -8.38
C PHE A 64 -5.85 -0.71 -9.24
N GLY A 65 -5.25 -1.36 -10.21
CA GLY A 65 -4.30 -0.76 -11.15
C GLY A 65 -2.95 -0.33 -10.55
N SER A 66 -2.72 -0.52 -9.25
CA SER A 66 -1.46 -0.13 -8.61
C SER A 66 -0.32 -1.09 -8.95
N VAL A 67 0.89 -0.56 -9.11
CA VAL A 67 2.09 -1.35 -9.43
C VAL A 67 3.21 -1.05 -8.45
N LEU A 68 3.66 -2.07 -7.74
CA LEU A 68 4.84 -2.05 -6.88
C LEU A 68 5.93 -2.89 -7.54
N ARG A 69 6.99 -2.26 -8.07
CA ARG A 69 8.05 -2.95 -8.80
C ARG A 69 9.41 -2.79 -8.11
N GLY A 70 9.76 -3.80 -7.30
CA GLY A 70 11.03 -3.90 -6.58
C GLY A 70 12.08 -4.69 -7.37
N ASP A 71 12.39 -4.25 -8.57
CA ASP A 71 13.36 -4.91 -9.47
C ASP A 71 14.81 -4.47 -9.22
N ASN A 72 15.04 -3.24 -8.78
CA ASN A 72 16.37 -2.71 -8.52
C ASN A 72 16.73 -2.74 -7.01
N ASP A 73 15.80 -2.38 -6.13
CA ASP A 73 16.01 -2.31 -4.69
C ASP A 73 14.74 -2.76 -3.93
N LEU A 74 14.73 -2.58 -2.60
CA LEU A 74 13.64 -2.95 -1.71
C LEU A 74 12.50 -1.92 -1.75
N ILE A 75 11.26 -2.41 -1.82
CA ILE A 75 10.06 -1.67 -1.45
C ILE A 75 9.52 -2.26 -0.14
N LYS A 76 9.44 -1.45 0.92
CA LYS A 76 8.90 -1.85 2.21
C LYS A 76 7.67 -1.02 2.56
N ILE A 77 6.53 -1.69 2.77
CA ILE A 77 5.26 -1.09 3.18
C ILE A 77 4.94 -1.52 4.60
N GLY A 78 4.74 -0.56 5.49
CA GLY A 78 4.40 -0.80 6.91
C GLY A 78 2.95 -1.25 7.11
N ASN A 79 2.64 -1.62 8.35
CA ASN A 79 1.32 -2.14 8.73
C ASN A 79 0.19 -1.11 8.53
N GLU A 80 -1.03 -1.58 8.25
CA GLU A 80 -2.25 -0.76 8.12
C GLU A 80 -2.12 0.37 7.09
N THR A 81 -1.23 0.21 6.10
CA THR A 81 -0.98 1.17 5.03
C THR A 81 -1.75 0.78 3.78
N ASN A 82 -2.37 1.76 3.12
CA ASN A 82 -3.09 1.54 1.86
C ASN A 82 -2.40 2.27 0.70
N ILE A 83 -2.32 1.57 -0.42
CA ILE A 83 -1.81 2.06 -1.70
C ILE A 83 -3.00 2.11 -2.65
N GLN A 84 -3.54 3.30 -2.88
CA GLN A 84 -4.78 3.50 -3.62
C GLN A 84 -4.58 3.35 -5.14
N GLU A 85 -5.70 3.34 -5.87
CA GLU A 85 -5.78 2.98 -7.28
C GLU A 85 -4.77 3.74 -8.16
N ASN A 86 -4.20 2.99 -9.11
CA ASN A 86 -3.25 3.50 -10.11
C ASN A 86 -1.97 4.12 -9.52
N THR A 87 -1.64 3.84 -8.28
CA THR A 87 -0.39 4.31 -7.67
C THR A 87 0.78 3.49 -8.19
N ILE A 88 1.87 4.17 -8.55
CA ILE A 88 3.11 3.53 -8.99
C ILE A 88 4.18 3.69 -7.92
N ILE A 89 4.76 2.57 -7.47
CA ILE A 89 5.90 2.54 -6.56
C ILE A 89 7.08 1.86 -7.25
N HIS A 90 8.19 2.57 -7.37
CA HIS A 90 9.38 2.04 -8.03
C HIS A 90 10.67 2.47 -7.31
N VAL A 91 11.75 1.81 -7.61
CA VAL A 91 13.07 1.97 -6.97
C VAL A 91 14.18 1.94 -8.01
N ASP A 92 15.18 2.78 -7.84
CA ASP A 92 16.47 2.70 -8.53
C ASP A 92 17.49 1.93 -7.68
N PRO A 93 18.63 1.51 -8.24
CA PRO A 93 19.71 0.91 -7.45
C PRO A 93 20.17 1.83 -6.30
N ASN A 94 20.24 1.28 -5.08
CA ASN A 94 20.60 1.98 -3.84
C ASN A 94 19.64 3.12 -3.42
N THR A 95 18.41 3.08 -3.92
CA THR A 95 17.34 4.03 -3.55
C THR A 95 16.06 3.28 -3.20
N PRO A 96 16.00 2.59 -2.05
CA PRO A 96 14.83 1.85 -1.63
C PRO A 96 13.65 2.77 -1.34
N VAL A 97 12.44 2.22 -1.43
CA VAL A 97 11.24 2.86 -0.90
C VAL A 97 10.91 2.27 0.47
N THR A 98 10.71 3.16 1.45
CA THR A 98 10.17 2.76 2.76
C THR A 98 8.97 3.62 3.09
N ILE A 99 7.80 2.99 3.26
CA ILE A 99 6.57 3.63 3.73
C ILE A 99 6.26 3.07 5.11
N GLY A 100 6.04 3.96 6.07
CA GLY A 100 5.74 3.62 7.45
C GLY A 100 4.37 2.98 7.65
N ASN A 101 4.00 2.82 8.92
CA ASN A 101 2.70 2.26 9.32
C ASN A 101 1.59 3.32 9.23
N ASN A 102 0.36 2.87 9.06
CA ASN A 102 -0.85 3.71 9.07
C ASN A 102 -0.81 4.83 8.01
N CYS A 103 -0.15 4.60 6.89
CA CYS A 103 -0.06 5.57 5.81
C CYS A 103 -1.19 5.40 4.80
N THR A 104 -1.59 6.52 4.19
CA THR A 104 -2.48 6.55 3.04
C THR A 104 -1.74 7.12 1.84
N ILE A 105 -1.57 6.32 0.79
CA ILE A 105 -1.01 6.78 -0.48
C ILE A 105 -2.16 6.92 -1.47
N GLY A 106 -2.49 8.16 -1.79
CA GLY A 106 -3.66 8.53 -2.59
C GLY A 106 -3.57 8.10 -4.05
N HIS A 107 -4.73 8.01 -4.69
CA HIS A 107 -4.89 7.57 -6.07
C HIS A 107 -3.92 8.29 -7.04
N ASN A 108 -3.39 7.56 -8.02
CA ASN A 108 -2.48 8.07 -9.05
C ASN A 108 -1.18 8.71 -8.51
N ALA A 109 -0.77 8.42 -7.28
CA ALA A 109 0.50 8.92 -6.76
C ALA A 109 1.69 8.19 -7.41
N ILE A 110 2.83 8.87 -7.50
CA ILE A 110 4.12 8.29 -7.92
C ILE A 110 5.08 8.37 -6.74
N ILE A 111 5.53 7.21 -6.28
CA ILE A 111 6.45 7.08 -5.15
C ILE A 111 7.72 6.41 -5.66
N HIS A 112 8.82 7.15 -5.66
CA HIS A 112 10.04 6.69 -6.28
C HIS A 112 11.24 6.89 -5.34
N GLY A 113 11.89 5.79 -4.92
CA GLY A 113 13.15 5.81 -4.17
C GLY A 113 13.18 6.67 -2.91
N CYS A 114 12.11 6.73 -2.11
CA CYS A 114 11.95 7.69 -1.03
C CYS A 114 11.52 7.05 0.30
N THR A 115 11.55 7.83 1.37
CA THR A 115 11.07 7.43 2.70
C THR A 115 9.87 8.26 3.12
N ILE A 116 8.80 7.60 3.59
CA ILE A 116 7.59 8.22 4.14
C ILE A 116 7.39 7.68 5.56
N GLY A 117 7.36 8.59 6.53
CA GLY A 117 7.17 8.27 7.95
C GLY A 117 5.74 7.80 8.27
N ASN A 118 5.57 7.29 9.49
CA ASN A 118 4.30 6.73 9.96
C ASN A 118 3.16 7.77 9.99
N ASN A 119 1.93 7.30 9.89
CA ASN A 119 0.70 8.10 9.99
C ASN A 119 0.64 9.25 8.97
N SER A 120 1.35 9.15 7.86
CA SER A 120 1.40 10.20 6.84
C SER A 120 0.44 9.92 5.69
N LEU A 121 -0.08 10.98 5.11
CA LEU A 121 -0.97 10.92 3.96
C LEU A 121 -0.31 11.60 2.76
N VAL A 122 -0.23 10.87 1.66
CA VAL A 122 0.16 11.40 0.36
C VAL A 122 -1.10 11.61 -0.48
N GLY A 123 -1.36 12.84 -0.87
CA GLY A 123 -2.55 13.22 -1.63
C GLY A 123 -2.54 12.67 -3.06
N MET A 124 -3.73 12.60 -3.66
CA MET A 124 -3.95 12.10 -5.02
C MET A 124 -3.05 12.79 -6.04
N GLY A 125 -2.43 12.01 -6.93
CA GLY A 125 -1.58 12.53 -8.00
C GLY A 125 -0.28 13.19 -7.55
N ALA A 126 0.10 13.10 -6.28
CA ALA A 126 1.38 13.61 -5.81
C ALA A 126 2.54 12.76 -6.33
N THR A 127 3.69 13.38 -6.56
CA THR A 127 4.93 12.72 -6.99
C THR A 127 6.01 12.98 -5.96
N ILE A 128 6.65 11.90 -5.47
CA ILE A 128 7.77 11.96 -4.51
C ILE A 128 8.96 11.25 -5.13
N LEU A 129 10.08 11.97 -5.29
CA LEU A 129 11.25 11.51 -6.02
C LEU A 129 12.37 10.99 -5.10
N ASN A 130 13.46 10.50 -5.73
CA ASN A 130 14.56 9.80 -5.09
C ASN A 130 15.16 10.55 -3.89
N ASN A 131 15.43 9.77 -2.84
CA ASN A 131 16.03 10.24 -1.59
C ASN A 131 15.23 11.31 -0.84
N ALA A 132 13.97 11.57 -1.25
CA ALA A 132 13.11 12.43 -0.47
C ALA A 132 12.71 11.75 0.84
N LYS A 133 12.60 12.53 1.92
CA LYS A 133 12.18 12.05 3.24
C LYS A 133 11.01 12.88 3.75
N ILE A 134 9.89 12.22 3.91
CA ILE A 134 8.70 12.77 4.55
C ILE A 134 8.67 12.25 5.98
N GLY A 135 8.58 13.15 6.96
CA GLY A 135 8.48 12.80 8.37
C GLY A 135 7.20 12.07 8.73
N ASN A 136 7.04 11.75 10.01
CA ASN A 136 5.79 11.17 10.54
C ASN A 136 4.68 12.22 10.59
N ASN A 137 3.43 11.77 10.55
CA ASN A 137 2.26 12.64 10.69
C ASN A 137 2.22 13.78 9.67
N CYS A 138 2.75 13.59 8.47
CA CYS A 138 2.78 14.60 7.41
C CYS A 138 1.61 14.43 6.44
N LEU A 139 1.15 15.55 5.89
CA LEU A 139 0.19 15.60 4.78
C LEU A 139 0.87 16.20 3.56
N VAL A 140 1.13 15.37 2.55
CA VAL A 140 1.52 15.82 1.22
C VAL A 140 0.26 16.08 0.42
N GLY A 141 0.04 17.32 -0.03
CA GLY A 141 -1.17 17.71 -0.74
C GLY A 141 -1.29 17.07 -2.11
N ALA A 142 -2.52 16.99 -2.62
CA ALA A 142 -2.80 16.46 -3.96
C ALA A 142 -2.01 17.23 -5.04
N GLY A 143 -1.47 16.49 -6.01
CA GLY A 143 -0.67 17.05 -7.10
C GLY A 143 0.66 17.68 -6.68
N ALA A 144 1.10 17.53 -5.45
CA ALA A 144 2.38 18.06 -5.01
C ALA A 144 3.56 17.34 -5.66
N LEU A 145 4.63 18.07 -6.01
CA LEU A 145 5.89 17.53 -6.50
C LEU A 145 6.98 17.69 -5.45
N VAL A 146 7.29 16.61 -4.74
CA VAL A 146 8.45 16.53 -3.85
C VAL A 146 9.66 16.10 -4.67
N THR A 147 10.57 17.04 -4.88
CA THR A 147 11.79 16.80 -5.66
C THR A 147 12.81 16.00 -4.88
N GLU A 148 13.81 15.48 -5.61
CA GLU A 148 14.87 14.65 -5.05
C GLU A 148 15.58 15.30 -3.86
N ASN A 149 16.02 14.45 -2.90
CA ASN A 149 16.81 14.84 -1.72
C ASN A 149 16.13 15.87 -0.81
N LYS A 150 14.81 16.09 -0.92
CA LYS A 150 14.07 16.98 -0.01
C LYS A 150 13.72 16.23 1.27
N GLU A 151 13.95 16.91 2.40
CA GLU A 151 13.58 16.39 3.71
C GLU A 151 12.59 17.32 4.38
N PHE A 152 11.51 16.74 4.94
CA PHE A 152 10.49 17.46 5.67
C PHE A 152 10.35 16.86 7.07
N PRO A 153 10.34 17.68 8.13
CA PRO A 153 10.17 17.21 9.48
C PRO A 153 8.76 16.67 9.73
N ASP A 154 8.57 16.06 10.89
CA ASP A 154 7.29 15.51 11.32
C ASP A 154 6.19 16.58 11.39
N GLY A 155 4.94 16.18 11.18
CA GLY A 155 3.75 17.01 11.42
C GLY A 155 3.48 18.10 10.39
N MET A 156 4.09 18.09 9.22
CA MET A 156 3.99 19.18 8.26
C MET A 156 2.90 18.99 7.20
N LEU A 157 2.25 20.10 6.82
CA LEU A 157 1.52 20.23 5.57
C LEU A 157 2.53 20.62 4.47
N ILE A 158 2.63 19.77 3.43
CA ILE A 158 3.60 19.86 2.33
C ILE A 158 2.81 20.01 1.03
N ILE A 159 2.89 21.15 0.36
CA ILE A 159 2.11 21.44 -0.86
C ILE A 159 2.91 22.17 -1.92
N GLY A 160 2.46 22.08 -3.17
CA GLY A 160 2.99 22.83 -4.31
C GLY A 160 3.86 22.01 -5.25
N SER A 161 4.28 22.64 -6.36
CA SER A 161 5.16 22.07 -7.38
C SER A 161 6.19 23.14 -7.78
N PRO A 162 7.43 23.10 -7.25
CA PRO A 162 7.95 22.15 -6.27
C PRO A 162 7.33 22.35 -4.88
N ALA A 163 7.21 21.23 -4.13
CA ALA A 163 6.55 21.21 -2.83
C ALA A 163 7.38 21.89 -1.72
N LYS A 164 6.67 22.53 -0.79
CA LYS A 164 7.23 23.18 0.39
C LYS A 164 6.38 22.84 1.62
N ALA A 165 7.03 22.73 2.77
CA ALA A 165 6.32 22.74 4.06
C ALA A 165 5.77 24.14 4.31
N VAL A 166 4.46 24.25 4.51
CA VAL A 166 3.78 25.56 4.65
C VAL A 166 3.31 25.85 6.06
N ARG A 167 3.01 24.82 6.85
CA ARG A 167 2.65 24.92 8.28
C ARG A 167 2.65 23.55 8.95
N GLU A 168 2.60 23.54 10.25
CA GLU A 168 2.31 22.34 11.04
C GLU A 168 0.83 21.94 10.91
N LEU A 169 0.57 20.63 11.05
CA LEU A 169 -0.78 20.08 11.10
C LEU A 169 -1.34 20.18 12.53
N SER A 170 -2.64 20.42 12.65
CA SER A 170 -3.30 20.33 13.95
C SER A 170 -3.42 18.85 14.40
N PRO A 171 -3.49 18.59 15.72
CA PRO A 171 -3.73 17.25 16.25
C PRO A 171 -4.99 16.58 15.67
N GLU A 172 -6.02 17.36 15.36
CA GLU A 172 -7.26 16.87 14.75
C GLU A 172 -7.02 16.36 13.33
N MET A 173 -6.27 17.12 12.52
CA MET A 173 -5.92 16.67 11.15
C MET A 173 -5.10 15.38 11.17
N ILE A 174 -4.13 15.25 12.08
CA ILE A 174 -3.35 14.02 12.25
C ILE A 174 -4.26 12.85 12.63
N LYS A 175 -5.19 13.06 13.56
CA LYS A 175 -6.17 12.06 13.96
C LYS A 175 -7.07 11.61 12.79
N ASP A 176 -7.48 12.55 11.95
CA ASP A 176 -8.34 12.23 10.79
C ASP A 176 -7.58 11.44 9.72
N MET A 177 -6.27 11.72 9.51
CA MET A 177 -5.42 10.90 8.63
C MET A 177 -5.31 9.45 9.14
N THR A 178 -5.13 9.25 10.44
CA THR A 178 -5.09 7.91 11.05
C THR A 178 -6.43 7.17 10.90
N ARG A 179 -7.56 7.86 10.98
CA ARG A 179 -8.88 7.25 10.69
C ARG A 179 -9.01 6.81 9.25
N SER A 180 -8.42 7.56 8.31
CA SER A 180 -8.42 7.20 6.90
C SER A 180 -7.75 5.85 6.67
N SER A 181 -6.55 5.62 7.19
CA SER A 181 -5.85 4.34 7.02
C SER A 181 -6.65 3.17 7.57
N LYS A 182 -7.22 3.31 8.77
CA LYS A 182 -8.06 2.30 9.39
C LYS A 182 -9.32 1.99 8.57
N HIS A 183 -9.97 3.02 8.02
CA HIS A 183 -11.13 2.83 7.13
C HIS A 183 -10.78 1.97 5.92
N TYR A 184 -9.57 2.13 5.34
CA TYR A 184 -9.11 1.31 4.23
C TYR A 184 -8.80 -0.14 4.62
N VAL A 185 -8.39 -0.39 5.87
CA VAL A 185 -8.28 -1.76 6.41
C VAL A 185 -9.65 -2.44 6.45
N ASP A 186 -10.67 -1.75 6.98
CA ASP A 186 -12.04 -2.28 7.01
C ASP A 186 -12.60 -2.48 5.59
N ASN A 187 -12.28 -1.57 4.68
CA ASN A 187 -12.69 -1.63 3.28
C ASN A 187 -12.12 -2.86 2.56
N PHE A 188 -10.81 -3.09 2.60
CA PHE A 188 -10.28 -4.24 1.88
C PHE A 188 -10.80 -5.57 2.46
N LYS A 189 -11.02 -5.65 3.77
CA LYS A 189 -11.65 -6.82 4.41
C LYS A 189 -13.08 -7.05 3.91
N LYS A 190 -13.81 -5.96 3.56
CA LYS A 190 -15.10 -6.06 2.89
C LYS A 190 -14.93 -6.54 1.45
N PHE A 191 -13.97 -6.01 0.68
CA PHE A 191 -13.70 -6.43 -0.70
C PHE A 191 -13.33 -7.92 -0.79
N ILE A 192 -12.53 -8.45 0.13
CA ILE A 192 -12.23 -9.89 0.21
C ILE A 192 -13.51 -10.74 0.29
N LYS A 193 -14.56 -10.23 0.93
CA LYS A 193 -15.80 -10.99 1.18
C LYS A 193 -16.87 -10.79 0.12
N GLU A 194 -16.94 -9.61 -0.49
CA GLU A 194 -18.10 -9.16 -1.23
C GLU A 194 -17.81 -8.82 -2.70
N LEU A 195 -16.53 -8.72 -3.11
CA LEU A 195 -16.18 -8.43 -4.49
C LEU A 195 -16.44 -9.66 -5.37
N GLU A 196 -17.25 -9.50 -6.40
CA GLU A 196 -17.57 -10.53 -7.40
C GLU A 196 -17.45 -9.95 -8.81
N GLU A 197 -16.77 -10.66 -9.72
CA GLU A 197 -16.74 -10.31 -11.13
C GLU A 197 -18.06 -10.71 -11.79
N ILE A 198 -18.69 -9.78 -12.49
CA ILE A 198 -19.89 -10.05 -13.30
C ILE A 198 -19.41 -10.59 -14.66
N LYS A 199 -19.79 -11.84 -14.95
CA LYS A 199 -19.50 -12.54 -16.22
C LYS A 199 -20.52 -12.20 -17.29
#